data_434ae00ee7c6538dda1c02e0a0d6a893
#
_entry.id   434ae00ee7c6538dda1c02e0a0d6a893
#
_cell.length_a   1.000
_cell.length_b   1.000
_cell.length_c   1.000
_cell.angle_alpha   90.00
_cell.angle_beta   90.00
_cell.angle_gamma   90.00
#
_symmetry.space_group_name_H-M   'P 1'
#
loop_
_entity.id
_entity.type
_entity.pdbx_description
1 polymer ?
#
loop_
_entity_poly.entity_id
_entity_poly.type
_entity_poly.pdbx_seq_one_letter_code
_entity_poly.pdbx_strand_id
1 'polypeptide(L)'
;SPTAGTLAATAGGGLAFVVRLLVADSDAAVVLLGAGLYLCGALAALRMPPELLGPDPELIQPHLGAALAGTARDLVAGVRHLAAPSRRSAARALGAMSLMRFCYGALLVMVLMLCRYTLTSDPDDGLALLGLALGISGAGFFVAAVITPWAAGKLGPERWIVVCAAAAAVLEPALGLPFATAPMLIAAFVLGLITQGAKIATDTIVQSSVDDGFRGRIFSVYDVLFNTAFVGAAAVAALILPPDGRSVTLVVGIAVLYAAIAVAMTKERHTATKR
;
A
#
# COMPACT_ATOMS: atom_id res chain seq x y z
N SER A 1 9.72 -6.46 -11.91
CA SER A 1 8.34 -6.17 -12.33
C SER A 1 7.44 -6.20 -11.08
N PRO A 2 6.58 -5.18 -10.85
CA PRO A 2 5.68 -5.13 -9.68
C PRO A 2 4.81 -6.38 -9.55
N THR A 3 4.41 -6.97 -10.67
CA THR A 3 3.62 -8.22 -10.74
C THR A 3 4.38 -9.41 -10.14
N ALA A 4 5.69 -9.53 -10.40
CA ALA A 4 6.49 -10.61 -9.84
C ALA A 4 6.58 -10.53 -8.30
N GLY A 5 6.73 -9.31 -7.75
CA GLY A 5 6.72 -9.09 -6.31
C GLY A 5 5.38 -9.45 -5.65
N THR A 6 4.27 -9.04 -6.28
CA THR A 6 2.92 -9.37 -5.79
C THR A 6 2.67 -10.89 -5.83
N LEU A 7 3.06 -11.56 -6.93
CA LEU A 7 2.95 -13.02 -7.05
C LEU A 7 3.80 -13.73 -6.00
N ALA A 8 5.03 -13.29 -5.78
CA ALA A 8 5.93 -13.86 -4.79
C ALA A 8 5.38 -13.71 -3.36
N ALA A 9 4.84 -12.53 -3.02
CA ALA A 9 4.22 -12.28 -1.71
C ALA A 9 2.99 -13.16 -1.48
N THR A 10 2.13 -13.30 -2.49
CA THR A 10 0.94 -14.15 -2.41
C THR A 10 1.31 -15.62 -2.30
N ALA A 11 2.30 -16.08 -3.09
CA ALA A 11 2.80 -17.45 -3.02
C ALA A 11 3.45 -17.74 -1.67
N GLY A 12 4.23 -16.80 -1.12
CA GLY A 12 4.85 -16.91 0.20
C GLY A 12 3.81 -17.01 1.33
N GLY A 13 2.75 -16.18 1.29
CA GLY A 13 1.64 -16.25 2.23
C GLY A 13 0.88 -17.57 2.15
N GLY A 14 0.58 -18.04 0.94
CA GLY A 14 -0.04 -19.35 0.71
C GLY A 14 0.81 -20.51 1.22
N LEU A 15 2.12 -20.47 0.98
CA LEU A 15 3.05 -21.48 1.46
C LEU A 15 3.11 -21.50 3.00
N ALA A 16 3.18 -20.33 3.64
CA ALA A 16 3.14 -20.20 5.10
C ALA A 16 1.87 -20.80 5.69
N PHE A 17 0.71 -20.54 5.06
CA PHE A 17 -0.57 -21.12 5.46
C PHE A 17 -0.59 -22.65 5.33
N VAL A 18 -0.08 -23.21 4.24
CA VAL A 18 0.04 -24.66 4.04
C VAL A 18 0.95 -25.29 5.09
N VAL A 19 2.10 -24.68 5.39
CA VAL A 19 3.01 -25.15 6.46
C VAL A 19 2.29 -25.17 7.81
N ARG A 20 1.49 -24.11 8.11
CA ARG A 20 0.72 -24.05 9.34
C ARG A 20 -0.35 -25.15 9.48
N LEU A 21 -0.90 -25.61 8.37
CA LEU A 21 -1.88 -26.73 8.37
C LEU A 21 -1.21 -28.10 8.52
N LEU A 22 0.06 -28.26 8.09
CA LEU A 22 0.71 -29.56 8.02
C LEU A 22 1.68 -29.85 9.17
N VAL A 23 2.11 -28.84 9.92
CA VAL A 23 3.17 -28.95 10.93
C VAL A 23 2.63 -28.53 12.31
N ALA A 24 2.78 -29.39 13.31
CA ALA A 24 2.30 -29.17 14.68
C ALA A 24 2.96 -27.94 15.36
N ASP A 25 4.28 -27.72 15.16
CA ASP A 25 5.03 -26.54 15.59
C ASP A 25 5.18 -25.53 14.43
N SER A 26 4.05 -25.09 13.90
CA SER A 26 3.96 -24.32 12.67
C SER A 26 4.66 -22.97 12.72
N ASP A 27 4.70 -22.29 13.86
CA ASP A 27 5.25 -20.93 13.95
C ASP A 27 6.80 -20.96 13.75
N ALA A 28 7.49 -21.89 14.39
CA ALA A 28 8.93 -22.08 14.17
C ALA A 28 9.22 -22.51 12.73
N ALA A 29 8.43 -23.41 12.15
CA ALA A 29 8.59 -23.86 10.77
C ALA A 29 8.39 -22.73 9.75
N VAL A 30 7.39 -21.86 9.95
CA VAL A 30 7.14 -20.69 9.08
C VAL A 30 8.29 -19.70 9.16
N VAL A 31 8.80 -19.41 10.37
CA VAL A 31 9.95 -18.51 10.56
C VAL A 31 11.20 -19.07 9.90
N LEU A 32 11.50 -20.38 10.08
CA LEU A 32 12.64 -21.02 9.46
C LEU A 32 12.54 -21.07 7.93
N LEU A 33 11.34 -21.32 7.41
CA LEU A 33 11.07 -21.24 5.96
C LEU A 33 11.34 -19.83 5.43
N GLY A 34 10.82 -18.80 6.11
CA GLY A 34 11.08 -17.41 5.76
C GLY A 34 12.58 -17.08 5.79
N ALA A 35 13.28 -17.46 6.86
CA ALA A 35 14.72 -17.25 6.97
C ALA A 35 15.49 -17.98 5.85
N GLY A 36 15.10 -19.21 5.51
CA GLY A 36 15.68 -19.96 4.41
C GLY A 36 15.48 -19.28 3.05
N LEU A 37 14.28 -18.76 2.77
CA LEU A 37 14.00 -18.01 1.55
C LEU A 37 14.81 -16.72 1.46
N TYR A 38 14.96 -15.99 2.57
CA TYR A 38 15.84 -14.80 2.62
C TYR A 38 17.29 -15.17 2.38
N LEU A 39 17.77 -16.26 2.97
CA LEU A 39 19.14 -16.74 2.75
C LEU A 39 19.36 -17.14 1.29
N CYS A 40 18.42 -17.86 0.68
CA CYS A 40 18.46 -18.19 -0.75
C CYS A 40 18.51 -16.93 -1.63
N GLY A 41 17.70 -15.91 -1.29
CA GLY A 41 17.72 -14.61 -1.97
C GLY A 41 19.07 -13.91 -1.84
N ALA A 42 19.65 -13.90 -0.65
CA ALA A 42 20.98 -13.33 -0.40
C ALA A 42 22.08 -14.07 -1.18
N LEU A 43 22.07 -15.41 -1.18
CA LEU A 43 23.00 -16.22 -1.94
C LEU A 43 22.85 -16.03 -3.46
N ALA A 44 21.62 -15.87 -3.94
CA ALA A 44 21.36 -15.54 -5.35
C ALA A 44 21.91 -14.15 -5.70
N ALA A 45 21.75 -13.16 -4.81
CA ALA A 45 22.30 -11.81 -5.00
C ALA A 45 23.83 -11.81 -5.08
N LEU A 46 24.51 -12.66 -4.30
CA LEU A 46 25.97 -12.81 -4.37
C LEU A 46 26.48 -13.34 -5.71
N ARG A 47 25.61 -14.00 -6.51
CA ARG A 47 25.95 -14.48 -7.85
C ARG A 47 25.72 -13.44 -8.95
N MET A 48 25.10 -12.31 -8.60
CA MET A 48 24.90 -11.23 -9.57
C MET A 48 26.20 -10.46 -9.78
N PRO A 49 26.55 -10.08 -11.03
CA PRO A 49 27.69 -9.22 -11.29
C PRO A 49 27.55 -7.90 -10.52
N PRO A 50 28.63 -7.40 -9.90
CA PRO A 50 28.58 -6.16 -9.11
C PRO A 50 28.04 -4.96 -9.89
N GLU A 51 28.27 -4.92 -11.19
CA GLU A 51 27.84 -3.87 -12.12
C GLU A 51 26.31 -3.77 -12.28
N LEU A 52 25.57 -4.83 -11.91
CA LEU A 52 24.10 -4.87 -11.93
C LEU A 52 23.46 -4.45 -10.60
N LEU A 53 24.22 -4.32 -9.53
CA LEU A 53 23.72 -4.24 -8.15
C LEU A 53 23.82 -2.83 -7.52
N GLY A 54 24.35 -1.84 -8.21
CA GLY A 54 24.49 -0.51 -7.61
C GLY A 54 25.04 0.53 -8.56
N PRO A 55 25.11 1.78 -8.10
CA PRO A 55 25.83 2.83 -8.81
C PRO A 55 27.33 2.51 -8.86
N ASP A 56 28.02 3.05 -9.87
CA ASP A 56 29.46 2.89 -10.01
C ASP A 56 30.19 3.17 -8.69
N PRO A 57 31.19 2.37 -8.31
CA PRO A 57 31.94 2.54 -7.05
C PRO A 57 32.50 3.93 -6.84
N GLU A 58 32.78 4.66 -7.92
CA GLU A 58 33.25 6.07 -7.89
C GLU A 58 32.19 7.06 -7.40
N LEU A 59 30.91 6.69 -7.45
CA LEU A 59 29.79 7.47 -6.95
C LEU A 59 29.46 7.23 -5.47
N ILE A 60 30.11 6.24 -4.85
CA ILE A 60 29.89 5.90 -3.43
C ILE A 60 30.63 6.88 -2.55
N GLN A 61 29.90 7.70 -1.82
CA GLN A 61 30.49 8.66 -0.89
C GLN A 61 31.05 7.95 0.35
N PRO A 62 32.34 8.16 0.71
CA PRO A 62 33.02 7.39 1.75
C PRO A 62 32.57 7.70 3.19
N HIS A 63 31.73 8.75 3.40
CA HIS A 63 31.29 9.17 4.71
C HIS A 63 29.76 9.14 4.85
N LEU A 64 29.25 8.49 5.90
CA LEU A 64 27.82 8.36 6.20
C LEU A 64 27.10 9.72 6.21
N GLY A 65 27.71 10.76 6.80
CA GLY A 65 27.13 12.11 6.83
C GLY A 65 26.97 12.72 5.43
N ALA A 66 27.93 12.52 4.54
CA ALA A 66 27.86 12.97 3.15
C ALA A 66 26.79 12.18 2.36
N ALA A 67 26.68 10.88 2.61
CA ALA A 67 25.66 10.02 2.00
C ALA A 67 24.24 10.43 2.44
N LEU A 68 24.01 10.67 3.74
CA LEU A 68 22.74 11.17 4.26
C LEU A 68 22.36 12.55 3.71
N ALA A 69 23.32 13.47 3.66
CA ALA A 69 23.10 14.80 3.07
C ALA A 69 22.85 14.72 1.57
N GLY A 70 23.45 13.76 0.87
CA GLY A 70 23.18 13.43 -0.53
C GLY A 70 21.74 12.97 -0.72
N THR A 71 21.31 11.96 0.06
CA THR A 71 19.94 11.43 0.04
C THR A 71 18.90 12.51 0.34
N ALA A 72 19.14 13.35 1.35
CA ALA A 72 18.23 14.47 1.67
C ALA A 72 18.12 15.47 0.51
N ARG A 73 19.25 15.82 -0.13
CA ARG A 73 19.26 16.69 -1.33
C ARG A 73 18.51 16.07 -2.49
N ASP A 74 18.65 14.78 -2.71
CA ASP A 74 17.95 14.05 -3.77
C ASP A 74 16.44 13.97 -3.54
N LEU A 75 16.00 13.76 -2.28
CA LEU A 75 14.59 13.85 -1.92
C LEU A 75 14.02 15.25 -2.17
N VAL A 76 14.73 16.30 -1.75
CA VAL A 76 14.32 17.69 -2.00
C VAL A 76 14.28 17.99 -3.50
N ALA A 77 15.26 17.52 -4.27
CA ALA A 77 15.26 17.68 -5.72
C ALA A 77 14.07 16.95 -6.37
N GLY A 78 13.74 15.75 -5.90
CA GLY A 78 12.54 14.99 -6.32
C GLY A 78 11.25 15.78 -6.05
N VAL A 79 11.09 16.31 -4.84
CA VAL A 79 9.91 17.13 -4.47
C VAL A 79 9.82 18.40 -5.33
N ARG A 80 10.93 19.11 -5.54
CA ARG A 80 10.95 20.29 -6.43
C ARG A 80 10.60 19.95 -7.86
N HIS A 81 11.05 18.80 -8.35
CA HIS A 81 10.74 18.33 -9.69
C HIS A 81 9.24 18.02 -9.84
N LEU A 82 8.61 17.42 -8.81
CA LEU A 82 7.15 17.20 -8.78
C LEU A 82 6.32 18.48 -8.68
N ALA A 83 6.88 19.55 -8.12
CA ALA A 83 6.20 20.84 -8.01
C ALA A 83 6.03 21.56 -9.36
N ALA A 84 6.73 21.12 -10.42
CA ALA A 84 6.60 21.72 -11.75
C ALA A 84 5.17 21.55 -12.31
N PRO A 85 4.62 22.59 -12.99
CA PRO A 85 3.26 22.55 -13.54
C PRO A 85 3.00 21.37 -14.48
N SER A 86 4.01 20.97 -15.25
CA SER A 86 3.94 19.83 -16.18
C SER A 86 3.77 18.46 -15.49
N ARG A 87 4.10 18.36 -14.19
CA ARG A 87 4.08 17.11 -13.41
C ARG A 87 3.00 17.07 -12.32
N ARG A 88 2.06 18.00 -12.35
CA ARG A 88 0.93 18.05 -11.40
C ARG A 88 0.14 16.76 -11.33
N SER A 89 -0.02 16.04 -12.45
CA SER A 89 -0.69 14.75 -12.48
C SER A 89 0.02 13.72 -11.59
N ALA A 90 1.35 13.59 -11.71
CA ALA A 90 2.14 12.69 -10.87
C ALA A 90 2.11 13.11 -9.39
N ALA A 91 2.28 14.40 -9.09
CA ALA A 91 2.23 14.90 -7.71
C ALA A 91 0.86 14.62 -7.04
N ARG A 92 -0.23 14.81 -7.78
CA ARG A 92 -1.60 14.54 -7.29
C ARG A 92 -1.85 13.05 -7.08
N ALA A 93 -1.43 12.21 -8.03
CA ALA A 93 -1.55 10.77 -7.90
C ALA A 93 -0.78 10.25 -6.68
N LEU A 94 0.44 10.76 -6.44
CA LEU A 94 1.24 10.43 -5.26
C LEU A 94 0.57 10.90 -3.96
N GLY A 95 0.04 12.12 -3.92
CA GLY A 95 -0.70 12.64 -2.78
C GLY A 95 -1.96 11.82 -2.49
N ALA A 96 -2.75 11.53 -3.51
CA ALA A 96 -3.94 10.69 -3.40
C ALA A 96 -3.58 9.29 -2.86
N MET A 97 -2.54 8.66 -3.42
CA MET A 97 -2.10 7.33 -2.99
C MET A 97 -1.58 7.32 -1.55
N SER A 98 -0.86 8.37 -1.12
CA SER A 98 -0.39 8.51 0.26
C SER A 98 -1.55 8.61 1.24
N LEU A 99 -2.58 9.40 0.92
CA LEU A 99 -3.81 9.50 1.72
C LEU A 99 -4.60 8.18 1.73
N MET A 100 -4.71 7.48 0.60
CA MET A 100 -5.35 6.16 0.54
C MET A 100 -4.57 5.13 1.38
N ARG A 101 -3.23 5.23 1.40
CA ARG A 101 -2.39 4.39 2.25
C ARG A 101 -2.59 4.69 3.74
N PHE A 102 -2.77 5.95 4.09
CA PHE A 102 -3.17 6.35 5.45
C PHE A 102 -4.51 5.71 5.83
N CYS A 103 -5.53 5.82 5.00
CA CYS A 103 -6.83 5.19 5.23
C CYS A 103 -6.71 3.67 5.42
N TYR A 104 -5.92 3.00 4.58
CA TYR A 104 -5.65 1.57 4.71
C TYR A 104 -5.01 1.21 6.05
N GLY A 105 -3.99 1.97 6.47
CA GLY A 105 -3.30 1.73 7.75
C GLY A 105 -4.22 1.89 8.95
N ALA A 106 -5.06 2.93 8.96
CA ALA A 106 -6.00 3.16 10.04
C ALA A 106 -7.07 2.07 10.15
N LEU A 107 -7.64 1.64 9.00
CA LEU A 107 -8.60 0.53 8.95
C LEU A 107 -7.96 -0.79 9.36
N LEU A 108 -6.70 -1.03 8.99
CA LEU A 108 -5.99 -2.24 9.40
C LEU A 108 -5.84 -2.33 10.91
N VAL A 109 -5.48 -1.23 11.58
CA VAL A 109 -5.42 -1.20 13.05
C VAL A 109 -6.79 -1.44 13.68
N MET A 110 -7.85 -0.85 13.11
CA MET A 110 -9.22 -1.10 13.56
C MET A 110 -9.59 -2.59 13.41
N VAL A 111 -9.31 -3.20 12.27
CA VAL A 111 -9.57 -4.64 12.03
C VAL A 111 -8.80 -5.51 13.03
N LEU A 112 -7.53 -5.18 13.32
CA LEU A 112 -6.74 -5.88 14.32
C LEU A 112 -7.40 -5.82 15.71
N MET A 113 -7.85 -4.63 16.12
CA MET A 113 -8.55 -4.45 17.41
C MET A 113 -9.90 -5.19 17.45
N LEU A 114 -10.68 -5.13 16.37
CA LEU A 114 -11.95 -5.85 16.25
C LEU A 114 -11.76 -7.37 16.33
N CYS A 115 -10.79 -7.92 15.62
CA CYS A 115 -10.48 -9.35 15.67
C CYS A 115 -10.09 -9.79 17.06
N ARG A 116 -9.27 -8.99 17.76
CA ARG A 116 -8.72 -9.35 19.07
C ARG A 116 -9.71 -9.20 20.22
N TYR A 117 -10.58 -8.18 20.19
CA TYR A 117 -11.35 -7.77 21.37
C TYR A 117 -12.87 -7.81 21.18
N THR A 118 -13.36 -7.97 19.95
CA THR A 118 -14.80 -7.81 19.67
C THR A 118 -15.43 -8.99 18.94
N LEU A 119 -14.75 -9.51 17.92
CA LEU A 119 -15.34 -10.51 17.01
C LEU A 119 -15.13 -11.96 17.46
N THR A 120 -14.18 -12.18 18.37
CA THR A 120 -13.87 -13.50 18.91
C THR A 120 -13.72 -13.40 20.43
N SER A 121 -14.03 -14.52 21.11
CA SER A 121 -13.86 -14.63 22.56
C SER A 121 -12.48 -15.15 22.97
N ASP A 122 -11.81 -15.84 22.03
CA ASP A 122 -10.47 -16.41 22.23
C ASP A 122 -9.42 -15.60 21.46
N PRO A 123 -8.28 -15.26 22.08
CA PRO A 123 -7.20 -14.53 21.41
C PRO A 123 -6.60 -15.27 20.21
N ASP A 124 -6.55 -16.60 20.22
CA ASP A 124 -6.02 -17.41 19.13
C ASP A 124 -6.97 -17.40 17.93
N ASP A 125 -8.28 -17.48 18.17
CA ASP A 125 -9.31 -17.32 17.13
C ASP A 125 -9.25 -15.89 16.54
N GLY A 126 -8.98 -14.88 17.36
CA GLY A 126 -8.79 -13.49 16.92
C GLY A 126 -7.60 -13.34 15.97
N LEU A 127 -6.49 -14.00 16.26
CA LEU A 127 -5.30 -14.00 15.39
C LEU A 127 -5.56 -14.75 14.09
N ALA A 128 -6.27 -15.90 14.15
CA ALA A 128 -6.66 -16.65 12.97
C ALA A 128 -7.60 -15.84 12.06
N LEU A 129 -8.59 -15.14 12.65
CA LEU A 129 -9.49 -14.25 11.91
C LEU A 129 -8.75 -13.08 11.25
N LEU A 130 -7.78 -12.47 11.95
CA LEU A 130 -6.92 -11.43 11.37
C LEU A 130 -6.11 -11.98 10.20
N GLY A 131 -5.52 -13.18 10.35
CA GLY A 131 -4.81 -13.86 9.26
C GLY A 131 -5.70 -14.09 8.04
N LEU A 132 -6.94 -14.51 8.26
CA LEU A 132 -7.96 -14.69 7.22
C LEU A 132 -8.28 -13.34 6.53
N ALA A 133 -8.51 -12.28 7.29
CA ALA A 133 -8.79 -10.96 6.75
C ALA A 133 -7.63 -10.42 5.89
N LEU A 134 -6.38 -10.62 6.33
CA LEU A 134 -5.18 -10.25 5.56
C LEU A 134 -5.06 -11.10 4.28
N GLY A 135 -5.34 -12.41 4.35
CA GLY A 135 -5.36 -13.30 3.19
C GLY A 135 -6.39 -12.88 2.15
N ILE A 136 -7.60 -12.55 2.60
CA ILE A 136 -8.70 -12.05 1.75
C ILE A 136 -8.34 -10.68 1.14
N SER A 137 -7.71 -9.78 1.90
CA SER A 137 -7.19 -8.52 1.36
C SER A 137 -6.11 -8.76 0.30
N GLY A 138 -5.24 -9.75 0.51
CA GLY A 138 -4.25 -10.21 -0.48
C GLY A 138 -4.89 -10.73 -1.76
N ALA A 139 -6.00 -11.48 -1.66
CA ALA A 139 -6.79 -11.88 -2.82
C ALA A 139 -7.35 -10.68 -3.58
N GLY A 140 -7.81 -9.64 -2.86
CA GLY A 140 -8.20 -8.35 -3.45
C GLY A 140 -7.05 -7.69 -4.22
N PHE A 141 -5.83 -7.70 -3.68
CA PHE A 141 -4.62 -7.21 -4.38
C PHE A 141 -4.36 -7.96 -5.68
N PHE A 142 -4.49 -9.28 -5.67
CA PHE A 142 -4.32 -10.10 -6.86
C PHE A 142 -5.35 -9.76 -7.94
N VAL A 143 -6.63 -9.69 -7.57
CA VAL A 143 -7.71 -9.31 -8.47
C VAL A 143 -7.48 -7.91 -9.05
N ALA A 144 -7.02 -6.96 -8.25
CA ALA A 144 -6.66 -5.62 -8.71
C ALA A 144 -5.54 -5.65 -9.75
N ALA A 145 -4.51 -6.50 -9.57
CA ALA A 145 -3.40 -6.62 -10.52
C ALA A 145 -3.88 -7.13 -11.90
N VAL A 146 -4.91 -7.94 -11.94
CA VAL A 146 -5.53 -8.44 -13.18
C VAL A 146 -6.45 -7.41 -13.82
N ILE A 147 -7.31 -6.75 -13.03
CA ILE A 147 -8.36 -5.86 -13.55
C ILE A 147 -7.81 -4.47 -13.92
N THR A 148 -6.86 -3.94 -13.13
CA THR A 148 -6.40 -2.55 -13.29
C THR A 148 -5.82 -2.23 -14.66
N PRO A 149 -4.98 -3.06 -15.31
CA PRO A 149 -4.47 -2.75 -16.64
C PRO A 149 -5.58 -2.53 -17.67
N TRP A 150 -6.63 -3.35 -17.63
CA TRP A 150 -7.79 -3.21 -18.49
C TRP A 150 -8.65 -1.98 -18.14
N ALA A 151 -8.95 -1.78 -16.86
CA ALA A 151 -9.77 -0.65 -16.39
C ALA A 151 -9.06 0.70 -16.62
N ALA A 152 -7.78 0.80 -16.27
CA ALA A 152 -6.97 1.98 -16.51
C ALA A 152 -6.72 2.23 -18.00
N GLY A 153 -6.64 1.18 -18.82
CA GLY A 153 -6.56 1.30 -20.28
C GLY A 153 -7.82 1.92 -20.90
N LYS A 154 -9.00 1.58 -20.38
CA LYS A 154 -10.28 2.13 -20.87
C LYS A 154 -10.62 3.51 -20.30
N LEU A 155 -10.43 3.72 -19.00
CA LEU A 155 -10.84 4.93 -18.29
C LEU A 155 -9.74 6.00 -18.26
N GLY A 156 -8.50 5.57 -18.38
CA GLY A 156 -7.32 6.33 -18.02
C GLY A 156 -6.95 6.15 -16.54
N PRO A 157 -5.65 6.17 -16.19
CA PRO A 157 -5.17 5.84 -14.85
C PRO A 157 -5.69 6.83 -13.78
N GLU A 158 -5.80 8.13 -14.09
CA GLU A 158 -6.34 9.12 -13.15
C GLU A 158 -7.81 8.85 -12.81
N ARG A 159 -8.65 8.52 -13.82
CA ARG A 159 -10.06 8.18 -13.57
C ARG A 159 -10.20 6.89 -12.78
N TRP A 160 -9.31 5.94 -13.00
CA TRP A 160 -9.31 4.71 -12.24
C TRP A 160 -9.04 4.96 -10.76
N ILE A 161 -8.09 5.85 -10.39
CA ILE A 161 -7.88 6.29 -9.00
C ILE A 161 -9.16 6.91 -8.42
N VAL A 162 -9.86 7.76 -9.19
CA VAL A 162 -11.15 8.35 -8.76
C VAL A 162 -12.19 7.27 -8.48
N VAL A 163 -12.34 6.29 -9.37
CA VAL A 163 -13.27 5.16 -9.20
C VAL A 163 -12.92 4.36 -7.95
N CYS A 164 -11.66 4.05 -7.73
CA CYS A 164 -11.18 3.36 -6.54
C CYS A 164 -11.52 4.15 -5.26
N ALA A 165 -11.22 5.45 -5.23
CA ALA A 165 -11.50 6.29 -4.07
C ALA A 165 -13.01 6.47 -3.82
N ALA A 166 -13.81 6.67 -4.86
CA ALA A 166 -15.26 6.79 -4.75
C ALA A 166 -15.91 5.48 -4.28
N ALA A 167 -15.45 4.34 -4.79
CA ALA A 167 -15.91 3.02 -4.34
C ALA A 167 -15.57 2.80 -2.85
N ALA A 168 -14.36 3.16 -2.40
CA ALA A 168 -13.97 3.08 -0.99
C ALA A 168 -14.85 3.98 -0.11
N ALA A 169 -15.13 5.22 -0.54
CA ALA A 169 -15.95 6.15 0.23
C ALA A 169 -17.36 5.62 0.55
N VAL A 170 -17.88 4.74 -0.29
CA VAL A 170 -19.22 4.16 -0.12
C VAL A 170 -19.16 2.75 0.51
N LEU A 171 -18.29 1.89 0.01
CA LEU A 171 -18.26 0.48 0.40
C LEU A 171 -17.64 0.25 1.77
N GLU A 172 -16.59 1.02 2.12
CA GLU A 172 -15.94 0.85 3.43
C GLU A 172 -16.88 1.18 4.61
N PRO A 173 -17.63 2.30 4.61
CA PRO A 173 -18.58 2.53 5.68
C PRO A 173 -19.77 1.57 5.63
N ALA A 174 -20.27 1.20 4.45
CA ALA A 174 -21.38 0.25 4.32
C ALA A 174 -21.03 -1.14 4.91
N LEU A 175 -19.79 -1.56 4.77
CA LEU A 175 -19.31 -2.87 5.24
C LEU A 175 -18.65 -2.78 6.63
N GLY A 176 -18.06 -1.65 7.00
CA GLY A 176 -17.36 -1.47 8.27
C GLY A 176 -18.29 -1.14 9.45
N LEU A 177 -19.35 -0.37 9.24
CA LEU A 177 -20.26 0.06 10.32
C LEU A 177 -21.04 -1.07 11.01
N PRO A 178 -21.36 -2.21 10.36
CA PRO A 178 -21.99 -3.33 11.06
C PRO A 178 -21.11 -3.96 12.15
N PHE A 179 -19.78 -3.75 12.12
CA PHE A 179 -18.80 -4.35 13.04
C PHE A 179 -19.00 -5.86 13.21
N ALA A 180 -19.25 -6.57 12.12
CA ALA A 180 -19.49 -8.01 12.07
C ALA A 180 -18.48 -8.71 11.17
N THR A 181 -18.21 -9.99 11.42
CA THR A 181 -17.16 -10.76 10.76
C THR A 181 -17.34 -10.81 9.24
N ALA A 182 -18.52 -11.17 8.73
CA ALA A 182 -18.71 -11.34 7.29
C ALA A 182 -18.57 -10.01 6.51
N PRO A 183 -19.22 -8.88 6.89
CA PRO A 183 -19.00 -7.61 6.24
C PRO A 183 -17.53 -7.14 6.33
N MET A 184 -16.86 -7.35 7.46
CA MET A 184 -15.45 -6.98 7.65
C MET A 184 -14.54 -7.75 6.67
N LEU A 185 -14.77 -9.04 6.44
CA LEU A 185 -14.00 -9.81 5.47
C LEU A 185 -14.23 -9.32 4.03
N ILE A 186 -15.46 -8.95 3.69
CA ILE A 186 -15.77 -8.34 2.38
C ILE A 186 -15.08 -6.98 2.26
N ALA A 187 -15.11 -6.15 3.32
CA ALA A 187 -14.40 -4.87 3.37
C ALA A 187 -12.89 -5.06 3.16
N ALA A 188 -12.29 -6.06 3.80
CA ALA A 188 -10.86 -6.38 3.62
C ALA A 188 -10.52 -6.70 2.16
N PHE A 189 -11.37 -7.48 1.46
CA PHE A 189 -11.21 -7.75 0.02
C PHE A 189 -11.29 -6.47 -0.81
N VAL A 190 -12.33 -5.67 -0.59
CA VAL A 190 -12.58 -4.41 -1.30
C VAL A 190 -11.43 -3.44 -1.08
N LEU A 191 -11.00 -3.28 0.18
CA LEU A 191 -9.88 -2.41 0.55
C LEU A 191 -8.57 -2.82 -0.15
N GLY A 192 -8.30 -4.13 -0.19
CA GLY A 192 -7.16 -4.68 -0.92
C GLY A 192 -7.22 -4.36 -2.41
N LEU A 193 -8.35 -4.62 -3.04
CA LEU A 193 -8.58 -4.35 -4.46
C LEU A 193 -8.41 -2.87 -4.81
N ILE A 194 -9.05 -1.99 -4.04
CA ILE A 194 -9.04 -0.54 -4.26
C ILE A 194 -7.62 0.03 -4.08
N THR A 195 -6.94 -0.35 -2.99
CA THR A 195 -5.60 0.17 -2.68
C THR A 195 -4.58 -0.27 -3.72
N GLN A 196 -4.58 -1.53 -4.11
CA GLN A 196 -3.65 -2.03 -5.13
C GLN A 196 -3.99 -1.48 -6.52
N GLY A 197 -5.27 -1.35 -6.85
CA GLY A 197 -5.72 -0.76 -8.11
C GLY A 197 -5.26 0.69 -8.26
N ALA A 198 -5.43 1.50 -7.21
CA ALA A 198 -4.95 2.87 -7.18
C ALA A 198 -3.42 2.96 -7.24
N LYS A 199 -2.71 2.03 -6.55
CA LYS A 199 -1.25 1.96 -6.56
C LYS A 199 -0.72 1.71 -7.98
N ILE A 200 -1.23 0.70 -8.68
CA ILE A 200 -0.81 0.38 -10.05
C ILE A 200 -1.05 1.56 -11.00
N ALA A 201 -2.20 2.24 -10.88
CA ALA A 201 -2.49 3.42 -11.68
C ALA A 201 -1.55 4.58 -11.35
N THR A 202 -1.22 4.80 -10.08
CA THR A 202 -0.26 5.83 -9.65
C THR A 202 1.13 5.54 -10.20
N ASP A 203 1.61 4.30 -10.09
CA ASP A 203 2.89 3.87 -10.64
C ASP A 203 2.95 4.13 -12.16
N THR A 204 1.86 3.87 -12.89
CA THR A 204 1.74 4.14 -14.33
C THR A 204 1.86 5.64 -14.64
N ILE A 205 1.18 6.51 -13.85
CA ILE A 205 1.25 7.97 -14.02
C ILE A 205 2.66 8.47 -13.76
N VAL A 206 3.29 8.03 -12.67
CA VAL A 206 4.66 8.43 -12.32
C VAL A 206 5.64 8.01 -13.42
N GLN A 207 5.57 6.76 -13.88
CA GLN A 207 6.46 6.25 -14.93
C GLN A 207 6.30 7.00 -16.26
N SER A 208 5.10 7.43 -16.60
CA SER A 208 4.84 8.16 -17.86
C SER A 208 5.08 9.65 -17.80
N SER A 209 5.07 10.26 -16.60
CA SER A 209 5.13 11.72 -16.43
C SER A 209 6.49 12.24 -15.92
N VAL A 210 7.39 11.34 -15.51
CA VAL A 210 8.66 11.70 -14.89
C VAL A 210 9.83 11.33 -15.79
N ASP A 211 10.78 12.24 -15.93
CA ASP A 211 12.02 12.03 -16.69
C ASP A 211 12.85 10.90 -16.07
N ASP A 212 13.48 10.08 -16.90
CA ASP A 212 14.24 8.90 -16.47
C ASP A 212 15.30 9.22 -15.41
N GLY A 213 16.01 10.35 -15.53
CA GLY A 213 17.02 10.78 -14.57
C GLY A 213 16.49 11.16 -13.17
N PHE A 214 15.19 11.42 -13.03
CA PHE A 214 14.54 11.73 -11.77
C PHE A 214 13.67 10.60 -11.22
N ARG A 215 13.43 9.56 -12.01
CA ARG A 215 12.50 8.46 -11.67
C ARG A 215 12.87 7.80 -10.33
N GLY A 216 14.14 7.47 -10.12
CA GLY A 216 14.61 6.87 -8.86
C GLY A 216 14.37 7.78 -7.65
N ARG A 217 14.65 9.09 -7.77
CA ARG A 217 14.44 10.07 -6.69
C ARG A 217 12.95 10.22 -6.34
N ILE A 218 12.08 10.20 -7.34
CA ILE A 218 10.63 10.31 -7.13
C ILE A 218 10.06 9.04 -6.51
N PHE A 219 10.52 7.86 -6.91
CA PHE A 219 10.13 6.62 -6.23
C PHE A 219 10.63 6.57 -4.78
N SER A 220 11.81 7.10 -4.47
CA SER A 220 12.27 7.25 -3.08
C SER A 220 11.38 8.19 -2.27
N VAL A 221 10.97 9.34 -2.83
CA VAL A 221 9.99 10.24 -2.19
C VAL A 221 8.66 9.50 -1.97
N TYR A 222 8.20 8.76 -2.98
CA TYR A 222 6.98 7.98 -2.88
C TYR A 222 7.04 6.96 -1.76
N ASP A 223 8.11 6.18 -1.65
CA ASP A 223 8.28 5.18 -0.60
C ASP A 223 8.29 5.81 0.80
N VAL A 224 8.96 6.94 0.97
CA VAL A 224 8.95 7.68 2.23
C VAL A 224 7.53 8.13 2.58
N LEU A 225 6.82 8.77 1.65
CA LEU A 225 5.45 9.23 1.86
C LEU A 225 4.50 8.06 2.16
N PHE A 226 4.63 6.98 1.42
CA PHE A 226 3.78 5.79 1.53
C PHE A 226 3.95 5.11 2.90
N ASN A 227 5.18 4.94 3.37
CA ASN A 227 5.45 4.33 4.66
C ASN A 227 5.13 5.29 5.82
N THR A 228 5.45 6.58 5.70
CA THR A 228 5.12 7.59 6.71
C THR A 228 3.59 7.70 6.88
N ALA A 229 2.84 7.68 5.79
CA ALA A 229 1.37 7.70 5.83
C ALA A 229 0.82 6.47 6.57
N PHE A 230 1.37 5.28 6.30
CA PHE A 230 0.96 4.05 6.95
C PHE A 230 1.26 4.03 8.46
N VAL A 231 2.48 4.39 8.85
CA VAL A 231 2.89 4.45 10.26
C VAL A 231 2.13 5.57 11.00
N GLY A 232 1.98 6.73 10.36
CA GLY A 232 1.21 7.84 10.91
C GLY A 232 -0.27 7.47 11.12
N ALA A 233 -0.85 6.71 10.20
CA ALA A 233 -2.21 6.19 10.36
C ALA A 233 -2.35 5.24 11.54
N ALA A 234 -1.38 4.34 11.73
CA ALA A 234 -1.37 3.42 12.85
C ALA A 234 -1.27 4.18 14.20
N ALA A 235 -0.41 5.21 14.26
CA ALA A 235 -0.28 6.06 15.43
C ALA A 235 -1.59 6.82 15.74
N VAL A 236 -2.21 7.45 14.73
CA VAL A 236 -3.48 8.15 14.90
C VAL A 236 -4.59 7.18 15.31
N ALA A 237 -4.70 6.03 14.66
CA ALA A 237 -5.69 5.01 15.02
C ALA A 237 -5.51 4.52 16.45
N ALA A 238 -4.28 4.29 16.90
CA ALA A 238 -4.00 3.87 18.27
C ALA A 238 -4.42 4.90 19.33
N LEU A 239 -4.42 6.20 18.98
CA LEU A 239 -4.83 7.29 19.87
C LEU A 239 -6.35 7.48 19.95
N ILE A 240 -7.09 7.17 18.87
CA ILE A 240 -8.52 7.50 18.75
C ILE A 240 -9.44 6.27 18.84
N LEU A 241 -8.89 5.05 18.67
CA LEU A 241 -9.71 3.84 18.75
C LEU A 241 -10.06 3.53 20.20
N PRO A 242 -11.33 3.19 20.49
CA PRO A 242 -11.72 2.65 21.77
C PRO A 242 -11.13 1.23 21.97
N PRO A 243 -11.07 0.74 23.22
CA PRO A 243 -10.45 -0.57 23.52
C PRO A 243 -11.08 -1.76 22.78
N ASP A 244 -12.36 -1.67 22.41
CA ASP A 244 -13.08 -2.69 21.65
C ASP A 244 -12.86 -2.59 20.14
N GLY A 245 -12.21 -1.53 19.64
CA GLY A 245 -11.96 -1.28 18.23
C GLY A 245 -13.17 -0.77 17.44
N ARG A 246 -14.36 -0.61 18.05
CA ARG A 246 -15.57 -0.12 17.37
C ARG A 246 -15.58 1.40 17.29
N SER A 247 -15.19 1.97 16.17
CA SER A 247 -15.17 3.42 16.00
C SER A 247 -15.92 3.87 14.75
N VAL A 248 -17.17 4.29 14.94
CA VAL A 248 -17.98 4.93 13.87
C VAL A 248 -17.28 6.19 13.35
N THR A 249 -16.69 6.97 14.26
CA THR A 249 -15.97 8.20 13.90
C THR A 249 -14.81 7.93 12.96
N LEU A 250 -14.02 6.86 13.22
CA LEU A 250 -12.91 6.48 12.34
C LEU A 250 -13.43 6.06 10.97
N VAL A 251 -14.45 5.19 10.90
CA VAL A 251 -15.01 4.70 9.64
C VAL A 251 -15.57 5.85 8.80
N VAL A 252 -16.37 6.73 9.41
CA VAL A 252 -16.94 7.91 8.73
C VAL A 252 -15.83 8.89 8.31
N GLY A 253 -14.88 9.16 9.19
CA GLY A 253 -13.73 10.03 8.86
C GLY A 253 -12.93 9.53 7.66
N ILE A 254 -12.68 8.23 7.59
CA ILE A 254 -12.03 7.60 6.45
C ILE A 254 -12.88 7.67 5.19
N ALA A 255 -14.19 7.45 5.27
CA ALA A 255 -15.10 7.60 4.15
C ALA A 255 -15.07 9.03 3.58
N VAL A 256 -15.07 10.04 4.47
CA VAL A 256 -14.94 11.45 4.07
C VAL A 256 -13.58 11.72 3.40
N LEU A 257 -12.49 11.15 3.91
CA LEU A 257 -11.17 11.28 3.27
C LEU A 257 -11.16 10.66 1.88
N TYR A 258 -11.70 9.47 1.69
CA TYR A 258 -11.82 8.86 0.37
C TYR A 258 -12.68 9.69 -0.58
N ALA A 259 -13.81 10.23 -0.11
CA ALA A 259 -14.65 11.14 -0.89
C ALA A 259 -13.89 12.41 -1.28
N ALA A 260 -13.15 13.01 -0.35
CA ALA A 260 -12.33 14.19 -0.62
C ALA A 260 -11.23 13.91 -1.67
N ILE A 261 -10.58 12.74 -1.62
CA ILE A 261 -9.61 12.30 -2.64
C ILE A 261 -10.29 12.21 -4.00
N ALA A 262 -11.46 11.56 -4.10
CA ALA A 262 -12.18 11.41 -5.35
C ALA A 262 -12.56 12.79 -5.95
N VAL A 263 -13.05 13.71 -5.12
CA VAL A 263 -13.42 15.08 -5.54
C VAL A 263 -12.19 15.89 -5.96
N ALA A 264 -11.10 15.83 -5.19
CA ALA A 264 -9.87 16.56 -5.51
C ALA A 264 -9.27 16.10 -6.85
N MET A 265 -9.32 14.79 -7.12
CA MET A 265 -8.82 14.23 -8.38
C MET A 265 -9.70 14.59 -9.59
N THR A 266 -10.99 14.91 -9.38
CA THR A 266 -11.91 15.27 -10.49
C THR A 266 -11.92 16.77 -10.82
N LYS A 267 -11.86 17.67 -9.83
CA LYS A 267 -12.06 19.13 -10.00
C LYS A 267 -11.07 19.78 -10.97
N GLU A 268 -9.81 19.42 -10.95
CA GLU A 268 -8.80 20.06 -11.81
C GLU A 268 -8.80 19.62 -13.28
N ARG A 269 -9.48 18.52 -13.62
CA ARG A 269 -9.68 18.15 -15.02
C ARG A 269 -10.55 19.18 -15.76
N HIS A 270 -11.58 19.71 -15.09
CA HIS A 270 -12.43 20.74 -15.67
C HIS A 270 -11.69 22.05 -15.96
N THR A 271 -10.64 22.35 -15.19
CA THR A 271 -9.80 23.54 -15.42
C THR A 271 -8.76 23.33 -16.53
N ALA A 272 -8.26 22.11 -16.71
CA ALA A 272 -7.30 21.78 -17.77
C ALA A 272 -7.95 21.70 -19.17
N THR A 273 -9.22 21.31 -19.24
CA THR A 273 -9.98 21.21 -20.52
C THR A 273 -10.51 22.57 -21.01
N LYS A 274 -10.50 23.59 -20.16
CA LYS A 274 -10.96 24.97 -20.49
C LYS A 274 -9.82 25.94 -20.86
N ARG A 275 -8.57 25.48 -20.88
CA ARG A 275 -7.39 26.21 -21.35
C ARG A 275 -6.84 25.57 -22.63
#